data_bb17b6552e6298625dc13a04709b4163
#
_entry.id   bb17b6552e6298625dc13a04709b4163
#
_cell.length_a   1.000
_cell.length_b   1.000
_cell.length_c   1.000
_cell.angle_alpha   90.00
_cell.angle_beta   90.00
_cell.angle_gamma   90.00
#
_symmetry.space_group_name_H-M   'P 1'
#
loop_
_entity.id
_entity.type
_entity.pdbx_description
1 polymer ?
#
loop_
_entity_poly.entity_id
_entity_poly.type
_entity_poly.pdbx_seq_one_letter_code
_entity_poly.pdbx_strand_id
1 'polypeptide(L)'
;HFLTQVNSSRFFKISHFLRTALNEIRAYHNEPPLEAKEFLRLTREKQKLVEFDAKLTNRSLNEGFSGGEKKRNEIFQLAMLNPKLSILDETDSGLDIDALRIVSNGVNKLRSEKNAFIVITHYQRLLEYIVPDFVHVLYDGRIVKSGTKELALELEEKGYDWIKEPATTASV
;
A
#
# COMPACT_ATOMS: atom_id res chain seq x y z
N HIS A 1 -6.14 3.79 2.77
CA HIS A 1 -7.28 3.72 3.72
C HIS A 1 -8.63 3.55 3.03
N PHE A 2 -8.77 3.99 1.79
CA PHE A 2 -10.04 3.86 1.06
C PHE A 2 -10.41 2.41 0.71
N LEU A 3 -9.44 1.52 0.57
CA LEU A 3 -9.68 0.13 0.16
C LEU A 3 -9.86 -0.83 1.35
N THR A 4 -9.36 -0.50 2.54
CA THR A 4 -9.53 -1.33 3.73
C THR A 4 -10.91 -1.20 4.39
N GLN A 5 -11.65 -0.13 4.13
CA GLN A 5 -12.95 0.14 4.74
C GLN A 5 -14.17 -0.23 3.86
N VAL A 6 -14.01 -0.91 2.74
CA VAL A 6 -15.17 -1.53 2.06
C VAL A 6 -15.66 -2.72 2.90
N ASN A 7 -16.11 -2.41 4.11
CA ASN A 7 -16.43 -3.36 5.16
C ASN A 7 -17.85 -3.93 5.07
N SER A 8 -18.58 -3.67 3.99
CA SER A 8 -20.00 -3.99 3.93
C SER A 8 -20.45 -4.86 2.76
N SER A 9 -19.56 -5.37 1.94
CA SER A 9 -19.98 -6.24 0.84
C SER A 9 -19.58 -7.70 1.05
N ARG A 10 -20.15 -8.36 2.05
CA ARG A 10 -20.07 -9.82 2.23
C ARG A 10 -20.54 -10.63 1.00
N PHE A 11 -21.06 -9.96 -0.03
CA PHE A 11 -21.68 -10.59 -1.19
C PHE A 11 -20.90 -10.44 -2.51
N PHE A 12 -19.86 -9.60 -2.56
CA PHE A 12 -19.15 -9.36 -3.81
C PHE A 12 -17.83 -10.13 -3.89
N LYS A 13 -17.66 -10.89 -4.96
CA LYS A 13 -16.36 -11.48 -5.30
C LYS A 13 -15.36 -10.38 -5.63
N ILE A 14 -14.09 -10.57 -5.30
CA ILE A 14 -13.00 -9.63 -5.61
C ILE A 14 -13.01 -9.26 -7.10
N SER A 15 -13.17 -10.25 -7.99
CA SER A 15 -13.20 -10.04 -9.43
C SER A 15 -14.33 -9.10 -9.87
N HIS A 16 -15.53 -9.25 -9.28
CA HIS A 16 -16.66 -8.38 -9.61
C HIS A 16 -16.42 -6.95 -9.14
N PHE A 17 -15.97 -6.79 -7.89
CA PHE A 17 -15.61 -5.49 -7.32
C PHE A 17 -14.59 -4.76 -8.20
N LEU A 18 -13.48 -5.43 -8.53
CA LEU A 18 -12.40 -4.82 -9.33
C LEU A 18 -12.85 -4.44 -10.73
N ARG A 19 -13.66 -5.28 -11.39
CA ARG A 19 -14.18 -4.96 -12.73
C ARG A 19 -15.11 -3.75 -12.69
N THR A 20 -15.98 -3.68 -11.70
CA THR A 20 -16.86 -2.52 -11.52
C THR A 20 -16.05 -1.26 -11.26
N ALA A 21 -15.11 -1.29 -10.30
CA ALA A 21 -14.27 -0.14 -9.98
C ALA A 21 -13.47 0.37 -11.20
N LEU A 22 -12.87 -0.54 -11.97
CA LEU A 22 -12.15 -0.19 -13.19
C LEU A 22 -13.07 0.45 -14.24
N ASN A 23 -14.26 -0.08 -14.41
CA ASN A 23 -15.21 0.48 -15.40
C ASN A 23 -15.72 1.85 -14.97
N GLU A 24 -15.94 2.11 -13.68
CA GLU A 24 -16.28 3.44 -13.18
C GLU A 24 -15.15 4.46 -13.39
N ILE A 25 -13.89 4.05 -13.14
CA ILE A 25 -12.72 4.90 -13.43
C ILE A 25 -12.64 5.21 -14.94
N ARG A 26 -12.85 4.23 -15.80
CA ARG A 26 -12.84 4.41 -17.25
C ARG A 26 -13.98 5.33 -17.72
N ALA A 27 -15.18 5.14 -17.18
CA ALA A 27 -16.32 5.99 -17.46
C ALA A 27 -16.05 7.46 -17.09
N TYR A 28 -15.40 7.71 -15.95
CA TYR A 28 -14.97 9.05 -15.54
C TYR A 28 -14.01 9.69 -16.57
N HIS A 29 -13.19 8.89 -17.23
CA HIS A 29 -12.27 9.33 -18.29
C HIS A 29 -12.86 9.27 -19.70
N ASN A 30 -14.17 9.03 -19.85
CA ASN A 30 -14.86 8.84 -21.12
C ASN A 30 -14.30 7.68 -21.98
N GLU A 31 -13.78 6.65 -21.33
CA GLU A 31 -13.29 5.43 -21.96
C GLU A 31 -14.39 4.34 -21.96
N PRO A 32 -14.44 3.47 -22.98
CA PRO A 32 -15.38 2.36 -23.00
C PRO A 32 -15.07 1.35 -21.87
N PRO A 33 -16.08 0.62 -21.35
CA PRO A 33 -15.87 -0.38 -20.33
C PRO A 33 -14.97 -1.52 -20.82
N LEU A 34 -14.21 -2.13 -19.89
CA LEU A 34 -13.38 -3.29 -20.17
C LEU A 34 -14.22 -4.50 -20.59
N GLU A 35 -13.91 -5.09 -21.73
CA GLU A 35 -14.46 -6.37 -22.14
C GLU A 35 -14.02 -7.50 -21.18
N ALA A 36 -14.83 -8.56 -21.09
CA ALA A 36 -14.55 -9.70 -20.20
C ALA A 36 -13.18 -10.34 -20.48
N LYS A 37 -12.81 -10.51 -21.75
CA LYS A 37 -11.53 -11.08 -22.17
C LYS A 37 -10.35 -10.20 -21.76
N GLU A 38 -10.48 -8.90 -21.92
CA GLU A 38 -9.45 -7.92 -21.56
C GLU A 38 -9.27 -7.87 -20.03
N PHE A 39 -10.36 -7.83 -19.27
CA PHE A 39 -10.33 -7.89 -17.81
C PHE A 39 -9.64 -9.17 -17.30
N LEU A 40 -9.93 -10.34 -17.88
CA LEU A 40 -9.29 -11.59 -17.50
C LEU A 40 -7.79 -11.59 -17.81
N ARG A 41 -7.38 -11.02 -18.94
CA ARG A 41 -5.97 -10.87 -19.29
C ARG A 41 -5.25 -10.00 -18.27
N LEU A 42 -5.80 -8.80 -17.99
CA LEU A 42 -5.26 -7.88 -17.00
C LEU A 42 -5.15 -8.53 -15.61
N THR A 43 -6.20 -9.21 -15.18
CA THR A 43 -6.23 -9.93 -13.90
C THR A 43 -5.07 -10.91 -13.77
N ARG A 44 -4.86 -11.76 -14.79
CA ARG A 44 -3.78 -12.76 -14.80
C ARG A 44 -2.39 -12.10 -14.79
N GLU A 45 -2.22 -11.03 -15.54
CA GLU A 45 -0.98 -10.25 -15.57
C GLU A 45 -0.65 -9.69 -14.18
N LYS A 46 -1.63 -9.05 -13.53
CA LYS A 46 -1.43 -8.44 -12.21
C LYS A 46 -1.28 -9.47 -11.09
N GLN A 47 -2.00 -10.59 -11.15
CA GLN A 47 -1.79 -11.73 -10.24
C GLN A 47 -0.34 -12.21 -10.28
N LYS A 48 0.20 -12.41 -11.49
CA LYS A 48 1.59 -12.85 -11.68
C LYS A 48 2.59 -11.79 -11.18
N LEU A 49 2.31 -10.50 -11.43
CA LEU A 49 3.18 -9.40 -11.04
C LEU A 49 3.38 -9.34 -9.52
N VAL A 50 2.30 -9.45 -8.74
CA VAL A 50 2.32 -9.32 -7.27
C VAL A 50 2.22 -10.66 -6.53
N GLU A 51 2.38 -11.77 -7.24
CA GLU A 51 2.36 -13.13 -6.68
C GLU A 51 1.07 -13.45 -5.89
N PHE A 52 -0.07 -12.98 -6.43
CA PHE A 52 -1.37 -13.19 -5.82
C PHE A 52 -2.00 -14.51 -6.27
N ASP A 53 -2.45 -15.33 -5.32
CA ASP A 53 -3.08 -16.62 -5.65
C ASP A 53 -4.42 -16.39 -6.38
N ALA A 54 -4.50 -16.94 -7.60
CA ALA A 54 -5.68 -16.84 -8.45
C ALA A 54 -6.96 -17.43 -7.79
N LYS A 55 -6.82 -18.40 -6.89
CA LYS A 55 -7.95 -19.00 -6.16
C LYS A 55 -8.67 -17.98 -5.28
N LEU A 56 -7.94 -16.98 -4.77
CA LEU A 56 -8.50 -15.95 -3.91
C LEU A 56 -9.40 -14.97 -4.67
N THR A 57 -9.21 -14.80 -5.98
CA THR A 57 -9.99 -13.85 -6.81
C THR A 57 -11.48 -14.15 -6.84
N ASN A 58 -11.85 -15.41 -6.64
CA ASN A 58 -13.25 -15.86 -6.63
C ASN A 58 -13.87 -15.87 -5.23
N ARG A 59 -13.11 -15.54 -4.19
CA ARG A 59 -13.64 -15.41 -2.84
C ARG A 59 -14.38 -14.08 -2.66
N SER A 60 -15.26 -14.04 -1.68
CA SER A 60 -15.91 -12.82 -1.23
C SER A 60 -14.85 -11.85 -0.69
N LEU A 61 -15.02 -10.57 -0.96
CA LEU A 61 -14.11 -9.54 -0.48
C LEU A 61 -14.07 -9.57 1.06
N ASN A 62 -12.88 -9.72 1.62
CA ASN A 62 -12.61 -9.73 3.08
C ASN A 62 -13.21 -10.90 3.89
N GLU A 63 -13.81 -11.91 3.28
CA GLU A 63 -14.37 -13.05 4.00
C GLU A 63 -13.42 -14.24 4.01
N GLY A 64 -13.11 -14.74 5.22
CA GLY A 64 -12.29 -15.94 5.39
C GLY A 64 -10.81 -15.79 5.00
N PHE A 65 -10.30 -14.55 4.88
CA PHE A 65 -8.89 -14.29 4.63
C PHE A 65 -8.09 -14.28 5.93
N SER A 66 -6.92 -14.89 5.93
CA SER A 66 -5.88 -14.65 6.93
C SER A 66 -5.38 -13.19 6.85
N GLY A 67 -4.67 -12.71 7.87
CA GLY A 67 -4.06 -11.37 7.85
C GLY A 67 -3.17 -11.15 6.63
N GLY A 68 -2.29 -12.11 6.33
CA GLY A 68 -1.41 -12.06 5.17
C GLY A 68 -2.16 -12.11 3.82
N GLU A 69 -3.22 -12.90 3.71
CA GLU A 69 -4.05 -12.94 2.50
C GLU A 69 -4.78 -11.61 2.26
N LYS A 70 -5.27 -10.95 3.34
CA LYS A 70 -5.88 -9.60 3.24
C LYS A 70 -4.88 -8.61 2.67
N LYS A 71 -3.67 -8.55 3.21
CA LYS A 71 -2.63 -7.62 2.75
C LYS A 71 -2.19 -7.90 1.32
N ARG A 72 -2.02 -9.16 0.93
CA ARG A 72 -1.77 -9.52 -0.49
C ARG A 72 -2.92 -9.08 -1.39
N ASN A 73 -4.17 -9.22 -0.93
CA ASN A 73 -5.33 -8.75 -1.68
C ASN A 73 -5.32 -7.22 -1.84
N GLU A 74 -4.93 -6.45 -0.82
CA GLU A 74 -4.76 -5.00 -0.91
C GLU A 74 -3.73 -4.63 -1.98
N ILE A 75 -2.58 -5.28 -2.01
CA ILE A 75 -1.55 -5.07 -3.05
C ILE A 75 -2.04 -5.47 -4.44
N PHE A 76 -2.80 -6.56 -4.55
CA PHE A 76 -3.40 -6.97 -5.81
C PHE A 76 -4.43 -5.92 -6.31
N GLN A 77 -5.25 -5.37 -5.42
CA GLN A 77 -6.17 -4.28 -5.74
C GLN A 77 -5.41 -3.04 -6.22
N LEU A 78 -4.31 -2.66 -5.57
CA LEU A 78 -3.44 -1.57 -6.04
C LEU A 78 -2.88 -1.85 -7.43
N ALA A 79 -2.43 -3.07 -7.70
CA ALA A 79 -1.92 -3.47 -9.01
C ALA A 79 -2.98 -3.38 -10.11
N MET A 80 -4.22 -3.75 -9.80
CA MET A 80 -5.35 -3.69 -10.72
C MET A 80 -5.80 -2.25 -11.00
N LEU A 81 -5.94 -1.43 -9.96
CA LEU A 81 -6.46 -0.06 -10.05
C LEU A 81 -5.40 0.95 -10.52
N ASN A 82 -4.13 0.64 -10.29
CA ASN A 82 -2.97 1.45 -10.69
C ASN A 82 -3.12 2.97 -10.39
N PRO A 83 -3.39 3.37 -9.13
CA PRO A 83 -3.62 4.76 -8.78
C PRO A 83 -2.35 5.60 -8.91
N LYS A 84 -2.51 6.91 -9.16
CA LYS A 84 -1.39 7.87 -9.16
C LYS A 84 -0.80 8.09 -7.78
N LEU A 85 -1.60 7.97 -6.72
CA LEU A 85 -1.20 8.07 -5.33
C LEU A 85 -1.78 6.91 -4.54
N SER A 86 -0.91 6.20 -3.82
CA SER A 86 -1.27 5.12 -2.90
C SER A 86 -0.87 5.50 -1.48
N ILE A 87 -1.78 5.31 -0.52
CA ILE A 87 -1.51 5.50 0.91
C ILE A 87 -1.60 4.13 1.58
N LEU A 88 -0.47 3.67 2.09
CA LEU A 88 -0.32 2.40 2.80
C LEU A 88 -0.20 2.70 4.30
N ASP A 89 -1.29 2.49 5.02
CA ASP A 89 -1.38 2.79 6.44
C ASP A 89 -1.27 1.50 7.26
N GLU A 90 -0.17 1.38 8.01
CA GLU A 90 0.18 0.21 8.83
C GLU A 90 0.02 -1.13 8.07
N THR A 91 0.47 -1.17 6.83
CA THR A 91 0.32 -2.35 5.96
C THR A 91 1.13 -3.55 6.45
N ASP A 92 2.10 -3.32 7.28
CA ASP A 92 3.01 -4.28 7.92
C ASP A 92 2.46 -4.85 9.26
N SER A 93 1.42 -4.24 9.83
CA SER A 93 0.86 -4.66 11.11
C SER A 93 0.29 -6.09 11.04
N GLY A 94 0.74 -6.95 11.97
CA GLY A 94 0.29 -8.34 12.07
C GLY A 94 0.77 -9.28 10.97
N LEU A 95 1.78 -8.89 10.19
CA LEU A 95 2.42 -9.74 9.20
C LEU A 95 3.61 -10.50 9.79
N ASP A 96 3.74 -11.77 9.40
CA ASP A 96 5.00 -12.50 9.52
C ASP A 96 6.02 -11.99 8.49
N ILE A 97 7.27 -12.42 8.63
CA ILE A 97 8.39 -11.97 7.78
C ILE A 97 8.14 -12.30 6.29
N ASP A 98 7.56 -13.44 6.00
CA ASP A 98 7.33 -13.88 4.63
C ASP A 98 6.21 -13.06 3.97
N ALA A 99 5.11 -12.82 4.69
CA ALA A 99 4.03 -11.97 4.22
C ALA A 99 4.51 -10.52 4.03
N LEU A 100 5.33 -9.98 4.95
CA LEU A 100 5.93 -8.66 4.83
C LEU A 100 6.79 -8.56 3.55
N ARG A 101 7.63 -9.55 3.29
CA ARG A 101 8.46 -9.61 2.08
C ARG A 101 7.63 -9.61 0.79
N ILE A 102 6.56 -10.41 0.74
CA ILE A 102 5.68 -10.49 -0.44
C ILE A 102 4.98 -9.15 -0.67
N VAL A 103 4.43 -8.53 0.37
CA VAL A 103 3.77 -7.21 0.29
C VAL A 103 4.75 -6.15 -0.19
N SER A 104 5.95 -6.09 0.40
CA SER A 104 6.98 -5.12 0.04
C SER A 104 7.48 -5.31 -1.40
N ASN A 105 7.69 -6.54 -1.84
CA ASN A 105 8.02 -6.85 -3.22
C ASN A 105 6.92 -6.40 -4.18
N GLY A 106 5.65 -6.59 -3.81
CA GLY A 106 4.51 -6.11 -4.57
C GLY A 106 4.53 -4.59 -4.73
N VAL A 107 4.74 -3.85 -3.65
CA VAL A 107 4.87 -2.38 -3.69
C VAL A 107 6.03 -1.96 -4.59
N ASN A 108 7.22 -2.55 -4.41
CA ASN A 108 8.40 -2.22 -5.22
C ASN A 108 8.18 -2.47 -6.72
N LYS A 109 7.47 -3.55 -7.09
CA LYS A 109 7.11 -3.85 -8.49
C LYS A 109 6.11 -2.85 -9.08
N LEU A 110 5.32 -2.19 -8.24
CA LEU A 110 4.33 -1.20 -8.66
C LEU A 110 4.89 0.23 -8.71
N ARG A 111 6.03 0.51 -8.07
CA ARG A 111 6.68 1.82 -8.10
C ARG A 111 7.10 2.19 -9.52
N SER A 112 6.85 3.44 -9.89
CA SER A 112 7.24 4.00 -11.18
C SER A 112 7.32 5.54 -11.08
N GLU A 113 7.87 6.18 -12.08
CA GLU A 113 7.90 7.66 -12.18
C GLU A 113 6.51 8.30 -12.32
N LYS A 114 5.47 7.49 -12.55
CA LYS A 114 4.10 7.96 -12.81
C LYS A 114 3.19 7.86 -11.59
N ASN A 115 3.70 7.31 -10.47
CA ASN A 115 2.90 7.13 -9.25
C ASN A 115 3.72 7.45 -7.99
N ALA A 116 3.03 7.72 -6.91
CA ALA A 116 3.61 7.97 -5.60
C ALA A 116 3.01 7.03 -4.55
N PHE A 117 3.83 6.66 -3.57
CA PHE A 117 3.42 5.88 -2.41
C PHE A 117 3.72 6.67 -1.14
N ILE A 118 2.72 6.82 -0.28
CA ILE A 118 2.89 7.28 1.10
C ILE A 118 2.75 6.03 1.98
N VAL A 119 3.81 5.70 2.69
CA VAL A 119 3.84 4.55 3.60
C VAL A 119 3.87 5.08 5.02
N ILE A 120 2.83 4.78 5.80
CA ILE A 120 2.73 5.13 7.22
C ILE A 120 3.03 3.86 8.00
N THR A 121 4.10 3.88 8.76
CA THR A 121 4.53 2.75 9.59
C THR A 121 5.24 3.22 10.84
N HIS A 122 5.13 2.45 11.89
CA HIS A 122 5.95 2.57 13.10
C HIS A 122 6.99 1.45 13.17
N TYR A 123 7.03 0.54 12.18
CA TYR A 123 8.00 -0.53 12.07
C TYR A 123 9.08 -0.18 11.05
N GLN A 124 10.26 0.11 11.54
CA GLN A 124 11.41 0.45 10.70
C GLN A 124 11.84 -0.70 9.80
N ARG A 125 11.60 -1.95 10.23
CA ARG A 125 11.88 -3.14 9.44
C ARG A 125 11.24 -3.11 8.03
N LEU A 126 10.10 -2.44 7.87
CA LEU A 126 9.48 -2.25 6.56
C LEU A 126 10.41 -1.47 5.62
N LEU A 127 11.17 -0.51 6.15
CA LEU A 127 12.06 0.36 5.37
C LEU A 127 13.30 -0.38 4.83
N GLU A 128 13.62 -1.56 5.36
CA GLU A 128 14.64 -2.46 4.79
C GLU A 128 14.17 -3.07 3.46
N TYR A 129 12.87 -3.28 3.31
CA TYR A 129 12.25 -3.87 2.12
C TYR A 129 11.72 -2.84 1.14
N ILE A 130 11.15 -1.73 1.64
CA ILE A 130 10.64 -0.61 0.84
C ILE A 130 11.52 0.60 1.16
N VAL A 131 12.63 0.75 0.41
CA VAL A 131 13.53 1.90 0.61
C VAL A 131 12.81 3.18 0.19
N PRO A 132 12.55 4.13 1.10
CA PRO A 132 11.88 5.38 0.78
C PRO A 132 12.84 6.36 0.09
N ASP A 133 12.29 7.22 -0.77
CA ASP A 133 13.03 8.37 -1.32
C ASP A 133 13.10 9.51 -0.29
N PHE A 134 12.01 9.67 0.49
CA PHE A 134 11.90 10.68 1.55
C PHE A 134 11.30 10.07 2.81
N VAL A 135 11.75 10.53 3.96
CA VAL A 135 11.24 10.19 5.28
C VAL A 135 10.78 11.46 5.99
N HIS A 136 9.56 11.42 6.52
CA HIS A 136 8.98 12.51 7.30
C HIS A 136 8.60 11.99 8.68
N VAL A 137 9.03 12.68 9.72
CA VAL A 137 8.67 12.36 11.10
C VAL A 137 7.48 13.22 11.51
N LEU A 138 6.37 12.56 11.79
CA LEU A 138 5.14 13.21 12.27
C LEU A 138 5.08 13.10 13.79
N TYR A 139 4.98 14.22 14.47
CA TYR A 139 4.81 14.29 15.91
C TYR A 139 3.80 15.41 16.26
N ASP A 140 2.85 15.12 17.13
CA ASP A 140 1.79 16.05 17.55
C ASP A 140 1.10 16.78 16.38
N GLY A 141 0.77 16.00 15.32
CA GLY A 141 0.08 16.52 14.13
C GLY A 141 0.93 17.40 13.20
N ARG A 142 2.24 17.46 13.41
CA ARG A 142 3.18 18.27 12.60
C ARG A 142 4.34 17.45 12.10
N ILE A 143 4.81 17.75 10.88
CA ILE A 143 6.08 17.20 10.39
C ILE A 143 7.21 17.98 11.09
N VAL A 144 7.90 17.29 12.00
CA VAL A 144 8.96 17.89 12.83
C VAL A 144 10.36 17.72 12.21
N LYS A 145 10.54 16.72 11.37
CA LYS A 145 11.80 16.49 10.65
C LYS A 145 11.52 15.79 9.31
N SER A 146 12.32 16.11 8.31
CA SER A 146 12.31 15.47 6.99
C SER A 146 13.72 15.13 6.58
N GLY A 147 13.89 14.02 5.89
CA GLY A 147 15.18 13.53 5.42
C GLY A 147 15.03 12.38 4.44
N THR A 148 16.10 11.65 4.25
CA THR A 148 16.16 10.45 3.42
C THR A 148 16.13 9.20 4.29
N LYS A 149 16.43 8.03 3.72
CA LYS A 149 16.47 6.76 4.48
C LYS A 149 17.39 6.80 5.71
N GLU A 150 18.43 7.62 5.68
CA GLU A 150 19.37 7.81 6.80
C GLU A 150 18.67 8.34 8.05
N LEU A 151 17.66 9.19 7.88
CA LEU A 151 16.83 9.66 9.00
C LEU A 151 16.09 8.51 9.70
N ALA A 152 15.62 7.53 8.95
CA ALA A 152 14.98 6.35 9.52
C ALA A 152 15.95 5.51 10.36
N LEU A 153 17.19 5.33 9.89
CA LEU A 153 18.25 4.65 10.64
C LEU A 153 18.64 5.41 11.92
N GLU A 154 18.73 6.73 11.82
CA GLU A 154 19.02 7.58 12.97
C GLU A 154 17.93 7.51 14.05
N LEU A 155 16.65 7.41 13.63
CA LEU A 155 15.53 7.20 14.53
C LEU A 155 15.55 5.83 15.22
N GLU A 156 16.02 4.81 14.50
CA GLU A 156 16.19 3.47 15.07
C GLU A 156 17.25 3.44 16.16
N GLU A 157 18.37 4.08 15.90
CA GLU A 157 19.53 4.10 16.82
C GLU A 157 19.24 4.98 18.05
N LYS A 158 18.66 6.17 17.88
CA LYS A 158 18.56 7.20 18.92
C LYS A 158 17.16 7.33 19.53
N GLY A 159 16.17 6.63 18.97
CA GLY A 159 14.77 6.81 19.37
C GLY A 159 14.19 8.14 18.89
N TYR A 160 13.07 8.57 19.49
CA TYR A 160 12.34 9.78 19.07
C TYR A 160 12.58 10.99 20.01
N ASP A 161 13.23 10.81 21.16
CA ASP A 161 13.28 11.82 22.21
C ASP A 161 14.07 13.07 21.78
N TRP A 162 15.14 12.90 21.02
CA TRP A 162 15.96 14.01 20.51
C TRP A 162 15.24 14.87 19.45
N ILE A 163 14.15 14.41 18.88
CA ILE A 163 13.34 15.18 17.90
C ILE A 163 12.25 15.99 18.62
N LYS A 164 11.87 15.57 19.82
CA LYS A 164 10.82 16.22 20.63
C LYS A 164 11.30 17.50 21.31
N GLU A 165 12.62 17.67 21.46
CA GLU A 165 13.17 18.90 22.01
C GLU A 165 12.99 20.04 21.00
N PRO A 166 12.26 21.12 21.33
CA PRO A 166 12.26 22.31 20.51
C PRO A 166 13.72 22.78 20.39
N ALA A 167 14.18 23.04 19.17
CA ALA A 167 15.49 23.65 18.97
C ALA A 167 15.61 24.84 19.92
N THR A 168 16.40 24.68 20.96
CA THR A 168 16.72 25.75 21.88
C THR A 168 17.34 26.85 21.02
N THR A 169 16.59 27.92 20.76
CA THR A 169 17.09 29.11 20.11
C THR A 169 18.32 29.51 20.91
N ALA A 170 19.50 29.26 20.35
CA ALA A 170 20.71 29.85 20.83
C ALA A 170 20.52 31.38 20.70
N SER A 171 20.19 32.00 21.80
CA SER A 171 20.24 33.47 21.96
C SER A 171 21.70 33.87 21.93
N VAL A 172 22.07 34.61 20.91
CA VAL A 172 23.29 35.43 20.88
C VAL A 172 22.95 36.76 21.46
#